data_2de38f18f3b605f4aca1d03e0a5b6093
#
_entry.id   2de38f18f3b605f4aca1d03e0a5b6093
#
_cell.length_a   1.000
_cell.length_b   1.000
_cell.length_c   1.000
_cell.angle_alpha   90.00
_cell.angle_beta   90.00
_cell.angle_gamma   90.00
#
_symmetry.space_group_name_H-M   'P 1'
#
loop_
_entity.id
_entity.type
_entity.pdbx_description
1 polymer ?
#
loop_
_entity_poly.entity_id
_entity_poly.type
_entity_poly.pdbx_seq_one_letter_code
_entity_poly.pdbx_strand_id
1 'polypeptide(L)'
;CGGKGTSGGKDASADKGSVYYLNFKPEADAQWQELAKIYEEETGVKVTVVTAASGQYETTLKSEMGKSECPTLFQVNGPVGLASWKDYCADLSDTEVYKQLTSEDFALKDGDKVAGIGYVIESYGIICNKKLLAEAGYSMDDIKNFADLKKVAEDITARRDELGFDAFTSAGMDGSSDWRYKTHLANLPVYYEYQADGINNTKAIKGTYLDNYRQIWDLYINNSTTDPKQLSVKTGDDAVAEFVAGKAVFYQNGTWAYSDISSVGDENLGMLPIYIGVDGEENQGLCTGTENYWCVNAKASEADIKATEDFMAWLATDDTALKAICGSQGAMPSGADGMGFVTPFKKNLESDNLLVNIASQYVADGKTPVSWNFTTMPSETWKNEVGSALTVYASDQTDANWDLVKKAFVEGWATESQAAGN
;
A
#
# COMPACT_ATOMS: atom_id res chain seq x y z
N CYS A 1 25.21 -2.44 26.28
CA CYS A 1 25.53 -2.55 27.70
C CYS A 1 25.98 -3.96 27.98
N GLY A 2 27.29 -4.11 28.24
CA GLY A 2 27.89 -5.37 28.55
C GLY A 2 27.46 -5.90 29.90
N GLY A 3 26.58 -6.85 29.89
CA GLY A 3 26.39 -7.75 30.99
C GLY A 3 27.34 -8.92 30.80
N LYS A 4 28.40 -8.98 31.54
CA LYS A 4 29.19 -10.16 31.67
C LYS A 4 28.35 -11.26 32.33
N GLY A 5 27.67 -12.05 31.53
CA GLY A 5 27.18 -13.33 32.01
C GLY A 5 28.33 -14.31 32.06
N THR A 6 28.78 -14.61 33.22
CA THR A 6 29.63 -15.79 33.45
C THR A 6 28.77 -17.02 33.34
N SER A 7 28.67 -17.57 32.16
CA SER A 7 27.95 -18.81 32.03
C SER A 7 28.87 -19.86 31.45
N GLY A 8 28.80 -21.02 32.07
CA GLY A 8 29.45 -22.20 31.51
C GLY A 8 28.89 -22.54 30.13
N GLY A 9 29.58 -23.29 29.30
CA GLY A 9 29.34 -23.55 27.90
C GLY A 9 27.94 -24.01 27.46
N LYS A 10 26.95 -23.99 28.36
CA LYS A 10 25.57 -24.27 28.05
C LYS A 10 24.81 -23.04 27.50
N ASP A 11 25.31 -21.83 27.74
CA ASP A 11 24.61 -20.61 27.39
C ASP A 11 25.06 -20.00 26.07
N ALA A 12 26.14 -20.52 25.46
CA ALA A 12 26.52 -20.14 24.10
C ALA A 12 25.47 -20.52 23.05
N SER A 13 24.63 -21.53 23.35
CA SER A 13 23.52 -21.95 22.52
C SER A 13 22.23 -21.22 22.87
N ALA A 14 22.19 -20.46 23.96
CA ALA A 14 20.98 -19.78 24.43
C ALA A 14 20.77 -18.38 23.82
N ASP A 15 21.83 -17.76 23.30
CA ASP A 15 21.73 -16.48 22.62
C ASP A 15 21.38 -16.70 21.15
N LYS A 16 20.11 -17.02 20.91
CA LYS A 16 19.57 -17.19 19.56
C LYS A 16 19.19 -15.85 18.94
N GLY A 17 19.34 -14.78 19.69
CA GLY A 17 18.79 -13.49 19.32
C GLY A 17 17.27 -13.46 19.40
N SER A 18 16.73 -12.34 19.03
CA SER A 18 15.27 -12.12 18.94
C SER A 18 14.96 -11.25 17.76
N VAL A 19 13.70 -11.27 17.35
CA VAL A 19 13.17 -10.47 16.24
C VAL A 19 12.14 -9.52 16.81
N TYR A 20 12.25 -8.26 16.44
CA TYR A 20 11.19 -7.26 16.66
C TYR A 20 10.82 -6.71 15.30
N TYR A 21 9.63 -7.09 14.83
CA TYR A 21 9.08 -6.65 13.54
C TYR A 21 8.07 -5.53 13.75
N LEU A 22 8.38 -4.35 13.23
CA LEU A 22 7.41 -3.26 13.14
C LEU A 22 6.67 -3.39 11.80
N ASN A 23 5.45 -3.89 11.86
CA ASN A 23 4.63 -4.21 10.69
C ASN A 23 3.87 -2.98 10.20
N PHE A 24 3.89 -2.78 8.89
CA PHE A 24 3.20 -1.68 8.21
C PHE A 24 1.70 -1.92 8.05
N LYS A 25 1.25 -3.18 7.91
CA LYS A 25 -0.10 -3.51 7.45
C LYS A 25 -1.05 -3.87 8.60
N PRO A 26 -1.94 -2.94 9.04
CA PRO A 26 -2.91 -3.25 10.09
C PRO A 26 -3.84 -4.42 9.74
N GLU A 27 -4.22 -4.56 8.48
CA GLU A 27 -5.10 -5.62 7.99
C GLU A 27 -4.53 -7.02 8.15
N ALA A 28 -3.21 -7.14 8.29
CA ALA A 28 -2.53 -8.43 8.42
C ALA A 28 -2.02 -8.69 9.85
N ASP A 29 -2.35 -7.83 10.82
CA ASP A 29 -1.81 -7.94 12.18
C ASP A 29 -2.05 -9.31 12.81
N ALA A 30 -3.26 -9.84 12.74
CA ALA A 30 -3.59 -11.14 13.35
C ALA A 30 -2.74 -12.26 12.76
N GLN A 31 -2.54 -12.26 11.44
CA GLN A 31 -1.70 -13.24 10.75
C GLN A 31 -0.25 -13.14 11.17
N TRP A 32 0.30 -11.93 11.27
CA TRP A 32 1.66 -11.73 11.74
C TRP A 32 1.86 -12.16 13.18
N GLN A 33 0.87 -11.90 14.07
CA GLN A 33 0.93 -12.38 15.46
C GLN A 33 0.97 -13.89 15.51
N GLU A 34 0.16 -14.58 14.72
CA GLU A 34 0.15 -16.05 14.66
C GLU A 34 1.47 -16.59 14.10
N LEU A 35 1.99 -16.03 13.01
CA LEU A 35 3.28 -16.45 12.44
C LEU A 35 4.44 -16.29 13.42
N ALA A 36 4.46 -15.20 14.15
CA ALA A 36 5.46 -14.95 15.19
C ALA A 36 5.45 -16.06 16.24
N LYS A 37 4.29 -16.45 16.69
CA LYS A 37 4.11 -17.52 17.67
C LYS A 37 4.54 -18.87 17.13
N ILE A 38 4.18 -19.21 15.91
CA ILE A 38 4.58 -20.46 15.25
C ILE A 38 6.10 -20.53 15.13
N TYR A 39 6.73 -19.46 14.69
CA TYR A 39 8.19 -19.41 14.54
C TYR A 39 8.91 -19.60 15.88
N GLU A 40 8.43 -18.96 16.94
CA GLU A 40 8.98 -19.12 18.27
C GLU A 40 8.83 -20.56 18.78
N GLU A 41 7.69 -21.20 18.55
CA GLU A 41 7.46 -22.60 18.93
C GLU A 41 8.41 -23.55 18.17
N GLU A 42 8.66 -23.30 16.91
CA GLU A 42 9.54 -24.15 16.08
C GLU A 42 11.03 -23.94 16.37
N THR A 43 11.46 -22.73 16.64
CA THR A 43 12.89 -22.38 16.69
C THR A 43 13.38 -21.97 18.06
N GLY A 44 12.50 -21.61 18.97
CA GLY A 44 12.84 -21.02 20.25
C GLY A 44 13.26 -19.54 20.15
N VAL A 45 13.20 -18.94 18.95
CA VAL A 45 13.51 -17.53 18.74
C VAL A 45 12.25 -16.71 18.99
N LYS A 46 12.31 -15.77 19.92
CA LYS A 46 11.20 -14.86 20.20
C LYS A 46 11.02 -13.88 19.07
N VAL A 47 9.80 -13.78 18.57
CA VAL A 47 9.39 -12.79 17.58
C VAL A 47 8.29 -11.91 18.18
N THR A 48 8.55 -10.61 18.25
CA THR A 48 7.58 -9.62 18.69
C THR A 48 7.12 -8.85 17.45
N VAL A 49 5.81 -8.77 17.24
CA VAL A 49 5.21 -7.98 16.16
C VAL A 49 4.46 -6.82 16.78
N VAL A 50 4.83 -5.61 16.39
CA VAL A 50 4.07 -4.38 16.68
C VAL A 50 3.60 -3.84 15.36
N THR A 51 2.31 -3.55 15.27
CA THR A 51 1.69 -3.04 14.03
C THR A 51 1.36 -1.57 14.19
N ALA A 52 1.86 -0.74 13.29
CA ALA A 52 1.55 0.67 13.26
C ALA A 52 0.10 0.88 12.77
N ALA A 53 -0.56 1.89 13.31
CA ALA A 53 -1.88 2.30 12.81
C ALA A 53 -1.76 2.83 11.38
N SER A 54 -2.84 2.70 10.61
CA SER A 54 -2.90 3.18 9.23
C SER A 54 -2.52 4.67 9.15
N GLY A 55 -1.60 4.99 8.24
CA GLY A 55 -1.11 6.35 8.04
C GLY A 55 -0.10 6.84 9.08
N GLN A 56 0.31 6.00 10.04
CA GLN A 56 1.17 6.39 11.16
C GLN A 56 2.51 5.67 11.19
N TYR A 57 2.89 4.96 10.12
CA TYR A 57 4.09 4.12 10.16
C TYR A 57 5.36 4.92 10.41
N GLU A 58 5.60 5.98 9.65
CA GLU A 58 6.82 6.80 9.76
C GLU A 58 7.00 7.39 11.16
N THR A 59 5.93 7.93 11.73
CA THR A 59 5.93 8.48 13.09
C THR A 59 6.22 7.39 14.12
N THR A 60 5.59 6.23 13.98
CA THR A 60 5.78 5.08 14.87
C THR A 60 7.21 4.55 14.78
N LEU A 61 7.77 4.44 13.56
CA LEU A 61 9.13 3.98 13.35
C LEU A 61 10.15 4.89 14.03
N LYS A 62 10.01 6.20 13.87
CA LYS A 62 10.88 7.19 14.55
C LYS A 62 10.82 7.03 16.06
N SER A 63 9.63 6.89 16.61
CA SER A 63 9.44 6.69 18.05
C SER A 63 10.07 5.38 18.54
N GLU A 64 9.80 4.28 17.85
CA GLU A 64 10.29 2.96 18.27
C GLU A 64 11.81 2.84 18.13
N MET A 65 12.42 3.43 17.10
CA MET A 65 13.88 3.41 16.93
C MET A 65 14.62 4.19 17.99
N GLY A 66 13.96 5.09 18.71
CA GLY A 66 14.53 5.82 19.83
C GLY A 66 14.55 5.06 21.15
N LYS A 67 13.93 3.88 21.21
CA LYS A 67 13.83 3.07 22.44
C LYS A 67 15.00 2.11 22.58
N SER A 68 15.22 1.62 23.80
CA SER A 68 16.25 0.60 24.08
C SER A 68 15.94 -0.74 23.40
N GLU A 69 14.66 -1.12 23.36
CA GLU A 69 14.16 -2.21 22.53
C GLU A 69 13.54 -1.63 21.28
N CYS A 70 14.24 -1.69 20.17
CA CYS A 70 13.84 -1.12 18.92
C CYS A 70 13.71 -2.17 17.83
N PRO A 71 12.97 -1.88 16.74
CA PRO A 71 12.78 -2.85 15.67
C PRO A 71 14.10 -3.36 15.10
N THR A 72 14.21 -4.69 14.94
CA THR A 72 15.28 -5.34 14.19
C THR A 72 14.88 -5.53 12.73
N LEU A 73 13.58 -5.63 12.48
CA LEU A 73 12.99 -5.71 11.15
C LEU A 73 11.96 -4.57 11.02
N PHE A 74 12.20 -3.67 10.09
CA PHE A 74 11.33 -2.53 9.84
C PHE A 74 11.13 -2.33 8.33
N GLN A 75 10.28 -1.40 7.96
CA GLN A 75 9.92 -1.21 6.55
C GLN A 75 10.15 0.24 6.12
N VAL A 76 10.68 0.40 4.91
CA VAL A 76 10.74 1.70 4.22
C VAL A 76 9.93 1.62 2.94
N ASN A 77 9.31 2.74 2.58
CA ASN A 77 8.38 2.77 1.44
C ASN A 77 9.09 2.59 0.08
N GLY A 78 10.33 2.99 -0.04
CA GLY A 78 11.10 2.94 -1.28
C GLY A 78 12.30 3.86 -1.23
N PRO A 79 12.78 4.37 -2.37
CA PRO A 79 14.00 5.19 -2.42
C PRO A 79 13.99 6.43 -1.50
N VAL A 80 12.85 7.10 -1.39
CA VAL A 80 12.73 8.30 -0.54
C VAL A 80 12.83 7.93 0.94
N GLY A 81 12.10 6.90 1.37
CA GLY A 81 12.20 6.41 2.75
C GLY A 81 13.60 5.89 3.07
N LEU A 82 14.25 5.24 2.10
CA LEU A 82 15.61 4.77 2.25
C LEU A 82 16.60 5.91 2.52
N ALA A 83 16.44 7.04 1.87
CA ALA A 83 17.30 8.21 2.09
C ALA A 83 17.34 8.63 3.57
N SER A 84 16.21 8.49 4.28
CA SER A 84 16.13 8.80 5.72
C SER A 84 16.69 7.69 6.62
N TRP A 85 16.66 6.44 6.16
CA TRP A 85 16.95 5.26 7.01
C TRP A 85 18.14 4.44 6.55
N LYS A 86 18.86 4.82 5.50
CA LYS A 86 19.94 4.02 4.90
C LYS A 86 21.02 3.62 5.90
N ASP A 87 21.33 4.49 6.86
CA ASP A 87 22.37 4.22 7.87
C ASP A 87 21.93 3.16 8.90
N TYR A 88 20.64 2.88 8.95
CA TYR A 88 20.07 1.82 9.80
C TYR A 88 19.90 0.50 9.07
N CYS A 89 20.16 0.44 7.75
CA CYS A 89 19.93 -0.75 6.96
C CYS A 89 21.19 -1.60 6.83
N ALA A 90 21.13 -2.84 7.28
CA ALA A 90 22.18 -3.82 7.05
C ALA A 90 22.21 -4.22 5.56
N ASP A 91 23.39 -4.58 5.06
CA ASP A 91 23.52 -5.14 3.71
C ASP A 91 23.00 -6.57 3.68
N LEU A 92 21.99 -6.82 2.86
CA LEU A 92 21.34 -8.12 2.74
C LEU A 92 21.81 -8.95 1.54
N SER A 93 22.90 -8.53 0.88
CA SER A 93 23.41 -9.17 -0.35
C SER A 93 23.74 -10.65 -0.18
N ASP A 94 24.19 -11.08 1.02
CA ASP A 94 24.58 -12.45 1.30
C ASP A 94 23.47 -13.27 1.98
N THR A 95 22.28 -12.71 2.11
CA THR A 95 21.17 -13.39 2.79
C THR A 95 20.42 -14.36 1.88
N GLU A 96 19.84 -15.40 2.50
CA GLU A 96 19.01 -16.35 1.78
C GLU A 96 17.75 -15.69 1.21
N VAL A 97 17.13 -14.76 1.96
CA VAL A 97 15.92 -14.07 1.49
C VAL A 97 16.18 -13.29 0.20
N TYR A 98 17.33 -12.63 0.09
CA TYR A 98 17.70 -11.94 -1.15
C TYR A 98 17.84 -12.91 -2.32
N LYS A 99 18.46 -14.08 -2.10
CA LYS A 99 18.62 -15.12 -3.12
C LYS A 99 17.29 -15.69 -3.60
N GLN A 100 16.24 -15.56 -2.80
CA GLN A 100 14.91 -16.04 -3.16
C GLN A 100 14.13 -15.09 -4.06
N LEU A 101 14.59 -13.87 -4.26
CA LEU A 101 13.90 -12.93 -5.15
C LEU A 101 13.93 -13.40 -6.60
N THR A 102 12.79 -13.28 -7.29
CA THR A 102 12.65 -13.62 -8.72
C THR A 102 13.23 -12.55 -9.63
N SER A 103 13.42 -11.34 -9.14
CA SER A 103 13.97 -10.20 -9.90
C SER A 103 14.63 -9.20 -8.96
N GLU A 104 15.68 -8.55 -9.46
CA GLU A 104 16.33 -7.42 -8.79
C GLU A 104 15.39 -6.22 -8.59
N ASP A 105 14.29 -6.16 -9.33
CA ASP A 105 13.30 -5.10 -9.19
C ASP A 105 12.64 -5.06 -7.80
N PHE A 106 12.71 -6.17 -7.07
CA PHE A 106 12.17 -6.27 -5.71
C PHE A 106 13.21 -6.06 -4.62
N ALA A 107 14.45 -5.73 -4.98
CA ALA A 107 15.51 -5.34 -4.07
C ALA A 107 15.61 -3.81 -4.04
N LEU A 108 15.61 -3.25 -2.83
CA LEU A 108 15.85 -1.82 -2.64
C LEU A 108 17.36 -1.62 -2.41
N LYS A 109 18.01 -0.90 -3.33
CA LYS A 109 19.46 -0.76 -3.30
C LYS A 109 19.92 0.62 -2.86
N ASP A 110 21.01 0.65 -2.12
CA ASP A 110 21.80 1.82 -1.77
C ASP A 110 23.20 1.60 -2.36
N GLY A 111 23.43 2.07 -3.59
CA GLY A 111 24.61 1.69 -4.35
C GLY A 111 24.65 0.18 -4.60
N ASP A 112 25.73 -0.49 -4.19
CA ASP A 112 25.86 -1.95 -4.29
C ASP A 112 25.25 -2.70 -3.12
N LYS A 113 24.84 -1.97 -2.07
CA LYS A 113 24.23 -2.55 -0.87
C LYS A 113 22.75 -2.86 -1.13
N VAL A 114 22.34 -4.08 -0.78
CA VAL A 114 20.93 -4.45 -0.75
C VAL A 114 20.36 -4.05 0.60
N ALA A 115 19.70 -2.90 0.64
CA ALA A 115 19.21 -2.29 1.86
C ALA A 115 17.82 -2.81 2.27
N GLY A 116 17.04 -3.34 1.33
CA GLY A 116 15.70 -3.81 1.63
C GLY A 116 15.21 -4.86 0.64
N ILE A 117 14.23 -5.64 1.08
CA ILE A 117 13.63 -6.74 0.32
C ILE A 117 12.14 -6.48 0.20
N GLY A 118 11.63 -6.37 -1.03
CA GLY A 118 10.19 -6.40 -1.29
C GLY A 118 9.64 -7.77 -0.99
N TYR A 119 8.54 -7.86 -0.26
CA TYR A 119 7.96 -9.17 0.07
C TYR A 119 6.56 -9.37 -0.48
N VAL A 120 5.96 -8.33 -1.04
CA VAL A 120 4.60 -8.38 -1.57
C VAL A 120 4.49 -7.57 -2.85
N ILE A 121 3.78 -8.14 -3.82
CA ILE A 121 3.37 -7.45 -5.05
C ILE A 121 1.90 -7.16 -4.90
N GLU A 122 1.52 -5.90 -5.06
CA GLU A 122 0.15 -5.46 -4.85
C GLU A 122 -0.36 -4.64 -6.03
N SER A 123 -1.68 -4.61 -6.17
CA SER A 123 -2.34 -3.80 -7.19
C SER A 123 -3.49 -3.04 -6.58
N TYR A 124 -3.72 -1.81 -7.03
CA TYR A 124 -4.89 -1.04 -6.64
C TYR A 124 -5.57 -0.43 -7.86
N GLY A 125 -6.82 -0.09 -7.65
CA GLY A 125 -7.69 0.52 -8.63
C GLY A 125 -9.00 0.92 -7.97
N ILE A 126 -10.09 0.76 -8.68
CA ILE A 126 -11.43 0.99 -8.15
C ILE A 126 -12.11 -0.36 -7.98
N ILE A 127 -12.28 -0.78 -6.73
CA ILE A 127 -13.03 -2.00 -6.41
C ILE A 127 -14.50 -1.73 -6.64
N CYS A 128 -15.19 -2.67 -7.30
CA CYS A 128 -16.56 -2.50 -7.74
C CYS A 128 -17.47 -3.58 -7.15
N ASN A 129 -18.63 -3.17 -6.66
CA ASN A 129 -19.74 -4.09 -6.37
C ASN A 129 -20.55 -4.28 -7.65
N LYS A 130 -20.33 -5.40 -8.35
CA LYS A 130 -20.96 -5.71 -9.64
C LYS A 130 -22.47 -5.90 -9.52
N LYS A 131 -22.95 -6.35 -8.37
CA LYS A 131 -24.39 -6.52 -8.13
C LYS A 131 -25.09 -5.17 -8.13
N LEU A 132 -24.56 -4.22 -7.37
CA LEU A 132 -25.14 -2.86 -7.33
C LEU A 132 -25.01 -2.16 -8.69
N LEU A 133 -23.88 -2.38 -9.38
CA LEU A 133 -23.68 -1.85 -10.73
C LEU A 133 -24.77 -2.36 -11.68
N ALA A 134 -25.06 -3.66 -11.64
CA ALA A 134 -26.12 -4.27 -12.43
C ALA A 134 -27.52 -3.72 -12.09
N GLU A 135 -27.79 -3.49 -10.79
CA GLU A 135 -29.03 -2.88 -10.34
C GLU A 135 -29.20 -1.47 -10.91
N ALA A 136 -28.09 -0.76 -11.12
CA ALA A 136 -28.11 0.55 -11.77
C ALA A 136 -28.22 0.47 -13.31
N GLY A 137 -28.17 -0.73 -13.88
CA GLY A 137 -28.30 -0.96 -15.32
C GLY A 137 -26.99 -0.98 -16.08
N TYR A 138 -25.86 -1.22 -15.39
CA TYR A 138 -24.53 -1.23 -16.01
C TYR A 138 -23.77 -2.53 -15.74
N SER A 139 -22.73 -2.75 -16.55
CA SER A 139 -21.75 -3.80 -16.33
C SER A 139 -20.34 -3.22 -16.35
N MET A 140 -19.35 -4.02 -15.94
CA MET A 140 -17.94 -3.62 -15.97
C MET A 140 -17.48 -3.19 -17.38
N ASP A 141 -17.99 -3.85 -18.42
CA ASP A 141 -17.64 -3.56 -19.82
C ASP A 141 -18.13 -2.19 -20.30
N ASP A 142 -19.05 -1.57 -19.60
CA ASP A 142 -19.54 -0.22 -19.92
C ASP A 142 -18.54 0.87 -19.52
N ILE A 143 -17.48 0.54 -18.77
CA ILE A 143 -16.54 1.50 -18.24
C ILE A 143 -15.13 1.20 -18.76
N LYS A 144 -14.70 1.96 -19.76
CA LYS A 144 -13.40 1.76 -20.45
C LYS A 144 -12.49 2.98 -20.40
N ASN A 145 -12.99 4.10 -19.89
CA ASN A 145 -12.26 5.36 -19.77
C ASN A 145 -12.93 6.24 -18.72
N PHE A 146 -12.33 7.40 -18.47
CA PHE A 146 -12.86 8.37 -17.50
C PHE A 146 -14.28 8.87 -17.87
N ALA A 147 -14.53 9.13 -19.15
CA ALA A 147 -15.84 9.62 -19.58
C ALA A 147 -16.96 8.61 -19.26
N ASP A 148 -16.69 7.33 -19.45
CA ASP A 148 -17.63 6.26 -19.11
C ASP A 148 -17.84 6.19 -17.59
N LEU A 149 -16.75 6.23 -16.80
CA LEU A 149 -16.84 6.22 -15.34
C LEU A 149 -17.67 7.42 -14.83
N LYS A 150 -17.41 8.58 -15.36
CA LYS A 150 -18.13 9.81 -15.01
C LYS A 150 -19.62 9.67 -15.31
N LYS A 151 -19.97 9.19 -16.49
CA LYS A 151 -21.36 8.97 -16.89
C LYS A 151 -22.07 8.03 -15.91
N VAL A 152 -21.45 6.90 -15.60
CA VAL A 152 -22.04 5.90 -14.68
C VAL A 152 -22.19 6.50 -13.27
N ALA A 153 -21.14 7.12 -12.75
CA ALA A 153 -21.16 7.67 -11.40
C ALA A 153 -22.18 8.79 -11.24
N GLU A 154 -22.25 9.72 -12.20
CA GLU A 154 -23.20 10.81 -12.15
C GLU A 154 -24.66 10.34 -12.31
N ASP A 155 -24.90 9.32 -13.13
CA ASP A 155 -26.22 8.71 -13.26
C ASP A 155 -26.65 8.01 -11.96
N ILE A 156 -25.78 7.28 -11.31
CA ILE A 156 -26.07 6.66 -10.02
C ILE A 156 -26.41 7.73 -8.99
N THR A 157 -25.62 8.79 -8.93
CA THR A 157 -25.88 9.91 -8.01
C THR A 157 -27.25 10.54 -8.27
N ALA A 158 -27.60 10.75 -9.53
CA ALA A 158 -28.91 11.33 -9.90
C ALA A 158 -30.08 10.45 -9.48
N ARG A 159 -29.89 9.12 -9.43
CA ARG A 159 -30.92 8.13 -9.07
C ARG A 159 -30.73 7.51 -7.69
N ARG A 160 -29.88 8.09 -6.85
CA ARG A 160 -29.54 7.46 -5.55
C ARG A 160 -30.75 7.22 -4.65
N ASP A 161 -31.75 8.08 -4.68
CA ASP A 161 -32.96 7.90 -3.88
C ASP A 161 -33.78 6.70 -4.35
N GLU A 162 -33.82 6.48 -5.67
CA GLU A 162 -34.45 5.31 -6.28
C GLU A 162 -33.64 4.04 -6.04
N LEU A 163 -32.32 4.11 -6.23
CA LEU A 163 -31.43 2.96 -6.15
C LEU A 163 -31.13 2.53 -4.71
N GLY A 164 -31.09 3.46 -3.79
CA GLY A 164 -30.76 3.21 -2.38
C GLY A 164 -29.28 3.10 -2.08
N PHE A 165 -28.40 3.54 -3.01
CA PHE A 165 -26.96 3.56 -2.82
C PHE A 165 -26.32 4.71 -3.63
N ASP A 166 -25.10 5.04 -3.27
CA ASP A 166 -24.27 6.04 -3.94
C ASP A 166 -23.26 5.41 -4.91
N ALA A 167 -22.62 6.24 -5.73
CA ALA A 167 -21.59 5.75 -6.64
C ALA A 167 -20.32 5.33 -5.87
N PHE A 168 -19.70 6.23 -5.12
CA PHE A 168 -18.46 5.98 -4.40
C PHE A 168 -18.67 5.90 -2.89
N THR A 169 -17.87 5.06 -2.21
CA THR A 169 -17.69 5.18 -0.77
C THR A 169 -17.05 6.52 -0.45
N SER A 170 -17.09 6.89 0.83
CA SER A 170 -16.48 8.11 1.31
C SER A 170 -15.03 8.26 0.84
N ALA A 171 -14.71 9.45 0.33
CA ALA A 171 -13.36 9.89 0.04
C ALA A 171 -12.73 10.52 1.30
N GLY A 172 -12.75 9.79 2.42
CA GLY A 172 -12.30 10.27 3.71
C GLY A 172 -10.86 10.76 3.72
N MET A 173 -10.64 11.91 4.37
CA MET A 173 -9.35 12.60 4.41
C MET A 173 -8.77 12.67 5.82
N ASP A 174 -9.24 11.86 6.76
CA ASP A 174 -8.54 11.73 8.02
C ASP A 174 -7.21 10.98 7.83
N GLY A 175 -6.36 10.98 8.85
CA GLY A 175 -5.02 10.36 8.76
C GLY A 175 -4.99 8.87 8.46
N SER A 176 -6.11 8.16 8.67
CA SER A 176 -6.20 6.72 8.34
C SER A 176 -6.58 6.46 6.88
N SER A 177 -7.07 7.46 6.17
CA SER A 177 -7.69 7.29 4.85
C SER A 177 -7.07 8.15 3.75
N ASP A 178 -6.44 9.27 4.06
CA ASP A 178 -6.00 10.27 3.09
C ASP A 178 -4.91 9.77 2.12
N TRP A 179 -4.15 8.74 2.50
CA TRP A 179 -3.13 8.12 1.64
C TRP A 179 -3.73 7.60 0.33
N ARG A 180 -5.00 7.24 0.33
CA ARG A 180 -5.70 6.80 -0.89
C ARG A 180 -5.70 7.87 -1.97
N TYR A 181 -5.64 9.15 -1.61
CA TYR A 181 -5.81 10.28 -2.53
C TYR A 181 -4.55 11.13 -2.67
N LYS A 182 -3.86 11.44 -1.59
CA LYS A 182 -2.62 12.24 -1.63
C LYS A 182 -1.41 11.46 -2.16
N THR A 183 -1.49 10.13 -2.17
CA THR A 183 -0.44 9.25 -2.72
C THR A 183 -0.96 8.37 -3.84
N HIS A 184 -1.90 7.48 -3.57
CA HIS A 184 -2.36 6.47 -4.54
C HIS A 184 -3.08 7.09 -5.75
N LEU A 185 -4.02 8.00 -5.51
CA LEU A 185 -4.66 8.72 -6.62
C LEU A 185 -3.68 9.67 -7.30
N ALA A 186 -2.90 10.40 -6.51
CA ALA A 186 -1.88 11.34 -7.02
C ALA A 186 -0.80 10.63 -7.88
N ASN A 187 -0.62 9.33 -7.68
CA ASN A 187 0.30 8.53 -8.49
C ASN A 187 -0.05 8.58 -9.99
N LEU A 188 -1.33 8.70 -10.34
CA LEU A 188 -1.76 8.70 -11.74
C LEU A 188 -1.20 9.91 -12.52
N PRO A 189 -1.41 11.17 -12.08
CA PRO A 189 -0.80 12.30 -12.76
C PRO A 189 0.74 12.28 -12.73
N VAL A 190 1.36 11.74 -11.68
CA VAL A 190 2.82 11.56 -11.63
C VAL A 190 3.28 10.54 -12.66
N TYR A 191 2.62 9.38 -12.72
CA TYR A 191 2.92 8.32 -13.70
C TYR A 191 2.85 8.85 -15.13
N TYR A 192 1.77 9.51 -15.49
CA TYR A 192 1.60 10.00 -16.86
C TYR A 192 2.61 11.09 -17.22
N GLU A 193 2.97 11.96 -16.29
CA GLU A 193 4.04 12.93 -16.52
C GLU A 193 5.38 12.21 -16.74
N TYR A 194 5.70 11.20 -15.93
CA TYR A 194 6.94 10.43 -16.08
C TYR A 194 6.99 9.71 -17.42
N GLN A 195 5.87 9.12 -17.86
CA GLN A 195 5.77 8.47 -19.17
C GLN A 195 5.99 9.46 -20.31
N ALA A 196 5.34 10.62 -20.26
CA ALA A 196 5.46 11.66 -21.28
C ALA A 196 6.89 12.21 -21.38
N ASP A 197 7.58 12.34 -20.25
CA ASP A 197 8.93 12.90 -20.17
C ASP A 197 10.03 11.82 -20.27
N GLY A 198 9.67 10.53 -20.30
CA GLY A 198 10.65 9.44 -20.38
C GLY A 198 11.54 9.32 -19.15
N ILE A 199 11.00 9.59 -17.96
CA ILE A 199 11.72 9.57 -16.68
C ILE A 199 11.04 8.62 -15.68
N ASN A 200 11.72 8.30 -14.59
CA ASN A 200 11.18 7.46 -13.51
C ASN A 200 11.32 8.11 -12.12
N ASN A 201 11.85 9.31 -12.06
CA ASN A 201 11.92 10.14 -10.86
C ASN A 201 12.19 11.59 -11.29
N THR A 202 11.97 12.54 -10.39
CA THR A 202 12.28 13.95 -10.67
C THR A 202 12.49 14.71 -9.35
N LYS A 203 13.32 15.74 -9.41
CA LYS A 203 13.49 16.70 -8.31
C LYS A 203 12.45 17.82 -8.34
N ALA A 204 11.77 17.99 -9.48
CA ALA A 204 10.79 19.04 -9.70
C ALA A 204 9.71 18.52 -10.66
N ILE A 205 8.54 18.21 -10.12
CA ILE A 205 7.38 17.82 -10.91
C ILE A 205 6.82 19.04 -11.64
N LYS A 206 6.32 18.85 -12.86
CA LYS A 206 5.77 19.95 -13.68
C LYS A 206 4.29 20.21 -13.42
N GLY A 207 3.55 19.16 -13.08
CA GLY A 207 2.10 19.24 -12.91
C GLY A 207 1.32 19.16 -14.22
N THR A 208 1.87 18.51 -15.24
CA THR A 208 1.26 18.41 -16.58
C THR A 208 -0.16 17.84 -16.54
N TYR A 209 -0.44 16.90 -15.65
CA TYR A 209 -1.73 16.20 -15.57
C TYR A 209 -2.58 16.58 -14.35
N LEU A 210 -2.37 17.78 -13.77
CA LEU A 210 -3.13 18.19 -12.59
C LEU A 210 -4.59 18.52 -12.89
N ASP A 211 -4.94 18.90 -14.13
CA ASP A 211 -6.34 19.04 -14.53
C ASP A 211 -7.05 17.68 -14.54
N ASN A 212 -6.34 16.63 -14.93
CA ASN A 212 -6.84 15.25 -14.86
C ASN A 212 -7.02 14.81 -13.41
N TYR A 213 -6.10 15.18 -12.54
CA TYR A 213 -6.20 14.92 -11.10
C TYR A 213 -7.43 15.60 -10.50
N ARG A 214 -7.69 16.84 -10.90
CA ARG A 214 -8.90 17.58 -10.48
C ARG A 214 -10.17 16.86 -10.89
N GLN A 215 -10.27 16.40 -12.13
CA GLN A 215 -11.51 15.82 -12.61
C GLN A 215 -11.82 14.47 -11.94
N ILE A 216 -10.85 13.63 -11.67
CA ILE A 216 -11.11 12.38 -10.93
C ILE A 216 -11.42 12.66 -9.45
N TRP A 217 -10.74 13.62 -8.83
CA TRP A 217 -11.05 14.04 -7.47
C TRP A 217 -12.47 14.63 -7.36
N ASP A 218 -12.85 15.51 -8.27
CA ASP A 218 -14.22 16.04 -8.36
C ASP A 218 -15.24 14.92 -8.46
N LEU A 219 -14.97 13.94 -9.30
CA LEU A 219 -15.86 12.80 -9.47
C LEU A 219 -16.06 12.05 -8.16
N TYR A 220 -15.01 11.76 -7.46
CA TYR A 220 -15.04 11.03 -6.18
C TYR A 220 -15.81 11.80 -5.11
N ILE A 221 -15.47 13.07 -4.90
CA ILE A 221 -16.04 13.84 -3.78
C ILE A 221 -17.48 14.25 -3.99
N ASN A 222 -17.91 14.39 -5.25
CA ASN A 222 -19.28 14.83 -5.57
C ASN A 222 -20.25 13.68 -5.84
N ASN A 223 -19.77 12.44 -5.86
CA ASN A 223 -20.61 11.27 -6.16
C ASN A 223 -20.41 10.16 -5.10
N SER A 224 -20.24 10.57 -3.86
CA SER A 224 -19.97 9.64 -2.76
C SER A 224 -21.05 9.68 -1.68
N THR A 225 -20.93 8.77 -0.74
CA THR A 225 -21.78 8.67 0.45
C THR A 225 -21.65 9.86 1.39
N THR A 226 -20.58 10.65 1.27
CA THR A 226 -20.22 11.70 2.22
C THR A 226 -20.24 13.08 1.56
N ASP A 227 -20.81 14.05 2.26
CA ASP A 227 -20.74 15.47 1.87
C ASP A 227 -19.26 15.89 1.75
N PRO A 228 -18.85 16.51 0.64
CA PRO A 228 -17.46 16.97 0.47
C PRO A 228 -16.93 17.87 1.58
N LYS A 229 -17.80 18.51 2.34
CA LYS A 229 -17.43 19.36 3.49
C LYS A 229 -17.07 18.55 4.74
N GLN A 230 -17.32 17.25 4.74
CA GLN A 230 -17.13 16.38 5.92
C GLN A 230 -15.97 15.38 5.76
N LEU A 231 -15.14 15.52 4.75
CA LEU A 231 -14.08 14.53 4.46
C LEU A 231 -13.03 14.43 5.55
N SER A 232 -12.72 15.54 6.25
CA SER A 232 -11.69 15.57 7.27
C SER A 232 -11.95 14.64 8.45
N VAL A 233 -13.21 14.28 8.71
CA VAL A 233 -13.59 13.41 9.83
C VAL A 233 -13.93 11.99 9.40
N LYS A 234 -13.86 11.69 8.12
CA LYS A 234 -14.16 10.36 7.58
C LYS A 234 -12.93 9.49 7.51
N THR A 235 -13.07 8.26 8.00
CA THR A 235 -11.96 7.31 8.16
C THR A 235 -11.95 6.26 7.06
N GLY A 236 -10.85 5.49 6.99
CA GLY A 236 -10.79 4.31 6.14
C GLY A 236 -11.82 3.25 6.54
N ASP A 237 -12.08 3.09 7.83
CA ASP A 237 -13.09 2.15 8.34
C ASP A 237 -14.51 2.56 7.93
N ASP A 238 -14.82 3.85 7.86
CA ASP A 238 -16.10 4.33 7.32
C ASP A 238 -16.31 3.86 5.87
N ALA A 239 -15.30 3.98 5.03
CA ALA A 239 -15.39 3.57 3.63
C ALA A 239 -15.60 2.06 3.49
N VAL A 240 -14.89 1.25 4.28
CA VAL A 240 -15.07 -0.20 4.32
C VAL A 240 -16.50 -0.55 4.74
N ALA A 241 -16.98 0.04 5.83
CA ALA A 241 -18.31 -0.25 6.36
C ALA A 241 -19.41 0.08 5.34
N GLU A 242 -19.30 1.21 4.65
CA GLU A 242 -20.25 1.62 3.61
C GLU A 242 -20.26 0.64 2.44
N PHE A 243 -19.08 0.20 1.99
CA PHE A 243 -18.97 -0.74 0.89
C PHE A 243 -19.54 -2.12 1.27
N VAL A 244 -19.17 -2.64 2.43
CA VAL A 244 -19.67 -3.94 2.94
C VAL A 244 -21.18 -3.91 3.13
N ALA A 245 -21.74 -2.78 3.57
CA ALA A 245 -23.18 -2.63 3.79
C ALA A 245 -23.97 -2.42 2.48
N GLY A 246 -23.33 -2.40 1.32
CA GLY A 246 -24.00 -2.17 0.04
C GLY A 246 -24.51 -0.74 -0.15
N LYS A 247 -23.79 0.23 0.40
CA LYS A 247 -24.15 1.65 0.33
C LYS A 247 -23.50 2.37 -0.86
N ALA A 248 -22.55 1.74 -1.53
CA ALA A 248 -21.85 2.32 -2.67
C ALA A 248 -21.35 1.24 -3.61
N VAL A 249 -21.24 1.61 -4.89
CA VAL A 249 -20.77 0.72 -5.97
C VAL A 249 -19.27 0.62 -6.02
N PHE A 250 -18.56 1.75 -5.83
CA PHE A 250 -17.14 1.89 -6.09
C PHE A 250 -16.34 2.24 -4.83
N TYR A 251 -15.18 1.60 -4.70
CA TYR A 251 -14.26 1.78 -3.58
C TYR A 251 -12.82 1.80 -4.09
N GLN A 252 -12.18 2.97 -4.11
CA GLN A 252 -10.77 3.03 -4.49
C GLN A 252 -9.92 2.43 -3.39
N ASN A 253 -9.38 1.26 -3.65
CA ASN A 253 -8.44 0.58 -2.78
C ASN A 253 -7.75 -0.55 -3.55
N GLY A 254 -7.02 -1.42 -2.88
CA GLY A 254 -6.19 -2.42 -3.51
C GLY A 254 -6.45 -3.85 -3.05
N THR A 255 -5.64 -4.75 -3.58
CA THR A 255 -5.72 -6.18 -3.31
C THR A 255 -5.62 -6.52 -1.83
N TRP A 256 -4.92 -5.70 -1.05
CA TRP A 256 -4.79 -5.85 0.41
C TRP A 256 -6.12 -5.65 1.16
N ALA A 257 -7.08 -4.98 0.54
CA ALA A 257 -8.38 -4.71 1.16
C ALA A 257 -9.34 -5.91 1.11
N TYR A 258 -8.98 -6.99 0.39
CA TYR A 258 -9.87 -8.13 0.17
C TYR A 258 -10.39 -8.73 1.48
N SER A 259 -9.54 -8.89 2.48
CA SER A 259 -9.94 -9.45 3.77
C SER A 259 -11.01 -8.62 4.47
N ASP A 260 -11.00 -7.30 4.29
CA ASP A 260 -11.97 -6.39 4.90
C ASP A 260 -13.33 -6.41 4.19
N ILE A 261 -13.37 -6.79 2.91
CA ILE A 261 -14.56 -6.67 2.07
C ILE A 261 -15.05 -7.99 1.46
N SER A 262 -14.39 -9.10 1.77
CA SER A 262 -14.72 -10.42 1.19
C SER A 262 -16.16 -10.86 1.47
N SER A 263 -16.79 -10.36 2.53
CA SER A 263 -18.18 -10.64 2.86
C SER A 263 -19.18 -10.15 1.81
N VAL A 264 -18.79 -9.24 0.93
CA VAL A 264 -19.62 -8.82 -0.22
C VAL A 264 -19.86 -9.99 -1.17
N GLY A 265 -18.95 -10.95 -1.21
CA GLY A 265 -19.03 -12.14 -2.05
C GLY A 265 -18.20 -11.99 -3.32
N ASP A 266 -17.40 -13.02 -3.61
CA ASP A 266 -16.50 -13.01 -4.77
C ASP A 266 -17.24 -12.78 -6.09
N GLU A 267 -18.44 -13.34 -6.21
CA GLU A 267 -19.29 -13.19 -7.40
C GLU A 267 -19.71 -11.74 -7.65
N ASN A 268 -19.70 -10.91 -6.61
CA ASN A 268 -20.11 -9.51 -6.68
C ASN A 268 -18.93 -8.54 -6.81
N LEU A 269 -17.69 -9.01 -6.69
CA LEU A 269 -16.51 -8.14 -6.68
C LEU A 269 -15.83 -8.06 -8.05
N GLY A 270 -15.43 -6.86 -8.43
CA GLY A 270 -14.62 -6.57 -9.59
C GLY A 270 -13.65 -5.43 -9.30
N MET A 271 -12.76 -5.14 -10.24
CA MET A 271 -11.87 -3.98 -10.16
C MET A 271 -11.76 -3.29 -11.52
N LEU A 272 -11.69 -1.96 -11.48
CA LEU A 272 -11.43 -1.11 -12.64
C LEU A 272 -10.09 -0.39 -12.46
N PRO A 273 -9.38 -0.09 -13.55
CA PRO A 273 -8.30 0.87 -13.52
C PRO A 273 -8.80 2.26 -13.08
N ILE A 274 -7.91 3.07 -12.52
CA ILE A 274 -8.24 4.46 -12.21
C ILE A 274 -7.98 5.31 -13.46
N TYR A 275 -9.02 5.51 -14.22
CA TYR A 275 -8.97 6.35 -15.43
C TYR A 275 -9.07 7.82 -15.04
N ILE A 276 -8.18 8.66 -15.58
CA ILE A 276 -8.16 10.10 -15.29
C ILE A 276 -8.37 10.98 -16.53
N GLY A 277 -8.76 10.37 -17.65
CA GLY A 277 -9.06 11.10 -18.87
C GLY A 277 -7.86 11.37 -19.77
N VAL A 278 -6.82 10.54 -19.69
CA VAL A 278 -5.66 10.61 -20.57
C VAL A 278 -5.95 9.85 -21.85
N ASP A 279 -5.48 10.37 -22.99
CA ASP A 279 -5.65 9.70 -24.27
C ASP A 279 -5.00 8.31 -24.26
N GLY A 280 -5.73 7.31 -24.75
CA GLY A 280 -5.25 5.93 -24.83
C GLY A 280 -5.36 5.15 -23.53
N GLU A 281 -6.03 5.68 -22.51
CA GLU A 281 -6.14 5.02 -21.21
C GLU A 281 -6.96 3.73 -21.23
N GLU A 282 -7.65 3.42 -22.30
CA GLU A 282 -8.36 2.14 -22.49
C GLU A 282 -7.42 0.94 -22.36
N ASN A 283 -6.14 1.11 -22.61
CA ASN A 283 -5.11 0.10 -22.45
C ASN A 283 -4.49 0.06 -21.05
N GLN A 284 -4.87 0.99 -20.19
CA GLN A 284 -4.36 1.06 -18.83
C GLN A 284 -4.83 -0.13 -18.00
N GLY A 285 -3.91 -0.73 -17.25
CA GLY A 285 -4.20 -1.73 -16.24
C GLY A 285 -4.30 -1.12 -14.84
N LEU A 286 -4.21 -1.98 -13.83
CA LEU A 286 -4.20 -1.56 -12.44
C LEU A 286 -2.84 -0.96 -12.06
N CYS A 287 -2.82 -0.16 -11.00
CA CYS A 287 -1.59 0.35 -10.42
C CYS A 287 -0.89 -0.79 -9.67
N THR A 288 0.24 -1.26 -10.17
CA THR A 288 0.90 -2.48 -9.67
C THR A 288 2.34 -2.19 -9.28
N GLY A 289 2.76 -2.70 -8.13
CA GLY A 289 4.12 -2.51 -7.64
C GLY A 289 4.34 -3.10 -6.26
N THR A 290 5.42 -2.65 -5.63
CA THR A 290 5.78 -3.00 -4.26
C THR A 290 6.23 -1.75 -3.52
N GLU A 291 6.01 -1.76 -2.22
CA GLU A 291 6.54 -0.78 -1.27
C GLU A 291 6.71 -1.45 0.08
N ASN A 292 7.18 -0.69 1.07
CA ASN A 292 7.35 -1.21 2.42
C ASN A 292 8.32 -2.39 2.46
N TYR A 293 9.49 -2.14 1.87
CA TYR A 293 10.57 -3.10 1.82
C TYR A 293 11.06 -3.45 3.22
N TRP A 294 11.25 -4.73 3.48
CA TRP A 294 11.86 -5.20 4.72
C TRP A 294 13.32 -4.75 4.82
N CYS A 295 13.65 -4.06 5.88
CA CYS A 295 15.02 -3.65 6.21
C CYS A 295 15.42 -4.25 7.56
N VAL A 296 16.67 -4.69 7.68
CA VAL A 296 17.22 -5.21 8.92
C VAL A 296 18.05 -4.13 9.59
N ASN A 297 17.81 -3.89 10.88
CA ASN A 297 18.49 -2.86 11.64
C ASN A 297 19.97 -3.20 11.85
N ALA A 298 20.85 -2.48 11.15
CA ALA A 298 22.31 -2.67 11.22
C ALA A 298 22.88 -2.38 12.62
N LYS A 299 22.16 -1.64 13.44
CA LYS A 299 22.57 -1.26 14.80
C LYS A 299 22.15 -2.26 15.87
N ALA A 300 21.40 -3.30 15.49
CA ALA A 300 21.04 -4.39 16.38
C ALA A 300 22.28 -5.27 16.66
N SER A 301 22.18 -6.14 17.67
CA SER A 301 23.25 -7.10 17.96
C SER A 301 23.43 -8.10 16.81
N GLU A 302 24.60 -8.69 16.68
CA GLU A 302 24.88 -9.72 15.67
C GLU A 302 23.88 -10.89 15.78
N ALA A 303 23.56 -11.31 17.01
CA ALA A 303 22.58 -12.37 17.25
C ALA A 303 21.18 -11.99 16.76
N ASP A 304 20.76 -10.77 17.03
CA ASP A 304 19.44 -10.28 16.59
C ASP A 304 19.37 -10.09 15.07
N ILE A 305 20.44 -9.61 14.45
CA ILE A 305 20.53 -9.48 12.99
C ILE A 305 20.38 -10.86 12.35
N LYS A 306 21.16 -11.86 12.83
CA LYS A 306 21.07 -13.21 12.29
C LYS A 306 19.69 -13.83 12.50
N ALA A 307 19.13 -13.69 13.70
CA ALA A 307 17.78 -14.18 13.99
C ALA A 307 16.75 -13.57 13.05
N THR A 308 16.87 -12.27 12.77
CA THR A 308 15.97 -11.54 11.87
C THR A 308 16.12 -12.01 10.43
N GLU A 309 17.34 -12.19 9.95
CA GLU A 309 17.60 -12.72 8.62
C GLU A 309 17.08 -14.16 8.47
N ASP A 310 17.24 -14.99 9.49
CA ASP A 310 16.72 -16.37 9.49
C ASP A 310 15.18 -16.36 9.46
N PHE A 311 14.54 -15.44 10.18
CA PHE A 311 13.07 -15.26 10.15
C PHE A 311 12.60 -14.85 8.75
N MET A 312 13.29 -13.91 8.11
CA MET A 312 12.98 -13.49 6.74
C MET A 312 13.11 -14.66 5.74
N ALA A 313 14.17 -15.47 5.88
CA ALA A 313 14.35 -16.65 5.05
C ALA A 313 13.22 -17.67 5.25
N TRP A 314 12.79 -17.88 6.47
CA TRP A 314 11.65 -18.74 6.80
C TRP A 314 10.36 -18.22 6.14
N LEU A 315 10.11 -16.91 6.21
CA LEU A 315 8.93 -16.30 5.58
C LEU A 315 8.93 -16.50 4.06
N ALA A 316 10.12 -16.55 3.44
CA ALA A 316 10.25 -16.67 1.99
C ALA A 316 10.25 -18.12 1.49
N THR A 317 10.44 -19.13 2.37
CA THR A 317 10.70 -20.51 1.93
C THR A 317 9.85 -21.57 2.64
N ASP A 318 9.32 -21.29 3.82
CA ASP A 318 8.56 -22.28 4.60
C ASP A 318 7.13 -22.41 4.06
N ASP A 319 6.64 -23.65 3.95
CA ASP A 319 5.31 -23.92 3.42
C ASP A 319 4.20 -23.31 4.28
N THR A 320 4.33 -23.41 5.59
CA THR A 320 3.33 -22.82 6.52
C THR A 320 3.30 -21.31 6.41
N ALA A 321 4.48 -20.68 6.38
CA ALA A 321 4.61 -19.23 6.23
C ALA A 321 4.05 -18.75 4.88
N LEU A 322 4.42 -19.41 3.79
CA LEU A 322 3.94 -19.04 2.45
C LEU A 322 2.44 -19.23 2.30
N LYS A 323 1.89 -20.30 2.88
CA LYS A 323 0.45 -20.52 2.88
C LYS A 323 -0.28 -19.41 3.65
N ALA A 324 0.26 -18.97 4.78
CA ALA A 324 -0.29 -17.88 5.55
C ALA A 324 -0.24 -16.55 4.80
N ILE A 325 0.85 -16.28 4.09
CA ILE A 325 1.06 -15.03 3.37
C ILE A 325 0.25 -14.99 2.06
N CYS A 326 0.24 -16.09 1.30
CA CYS A 326 -0.38 -16.14 -0.04
C CYS A 326 -1.84 -16.62 -0.02
N GLY A 327 -2.18 -17.53 0.90
CA GLY A 327 -3.54 -18.07 0.98
C GLY A 327 -4.52 -17.09 1.60
N SER A 328 -5.81 -17.31 1.36
CA SER A 328 -6.88 -16.51 1.95
C SER A 328 -7.75 -17.34 2.86
N GLN A 329 -8.79 -17.99 2.36
CA GLN A 329 -9.78 -18.67 3.17
C GLN A 329 -9.19 -19.86 3.94
N GLY A 330 -9.19 -19.78 5.28
CA GLY A 330 -8.74 -20.86 6.14
C GLY A 330 -7.26 -21.20 6.03
N ALA A 331 -6.44 -20.30 5.50
CA ALA A 331 -5.03 -20.58 5.17
C ALA A 331 -4.10 -20.60 6.38
N MET A 332 -4.48 -19.99 7.49
CA MET A 332 -3.69 -20.01 8.71
C MET A 332 -3.80 -21.36 9.42
N PRO A 333 -2.76 -21.83 10.14
CA PRO A 333 -2.84 -23.07 10.92
C PRO A 333 -3.99 -23.09 11.92
N SER A 334 -4.41 -21.96 12.45
CA SER A 334 -5.58 -21.82 13.33
C SER A 334 -6.92 -22.01 12.61
N GLY A 335 -6.91 -21.99 11.27
CA GLY A 335 -8.11 -21.97 10.45
C GLY A 335 -8.61 -20.56 10.11
N ALA A 336 -7.94 -19.52 10.64
CA ALA A 336 -8.22 -18.15 10.24
C ALA A 336 -7.77 -17.90 8.79
N ASP A 337 -8.23 -16.80 8.19
CA ASP A 337 -7.86 -16.43 6.83
C ASP A 337 -6.41 -15.93 6.79
N GLY A 338 -5.70 -16.26 5.71
CA GLY A 338 -4.38 -15.76 5.42
C GLY A 338 -4.41 -14.34 4.85
N MET A 339 -3.23 -13.85 4.45
CA MET A 339 -3.08 -12.48 3.97
C MET A 339 -3.52 -12.29 2.51
N GLY A 340 -3.50 -13.35 1.71
CA GLY A 340 -3.88 -13.31 0.29
C GLY A 340 -2.94 -12.48 -0.57
N PHE A 341 -1.64 -12.48 -0.24
CA PHE A 341 -0.63 -11.69 -0.95
C PHE A 341 0.03 -12.49 -2.07
N VAL A 342 0.63 -11.77 -3.01
CA VAL A 342 1.58 -12.32 -3.99
C VAL A 342 2.98 -11.96 -3.54
N THR A 343 3.85 -12.95 -3.40
CA THR A 343 5.25 -12.72 -3.02
C THR A 343 6.17 -12.75 -4.25
N PRO A 344 7.29 -12.01 -4.22
CA PRO A 344 8.26 -12.03 -5.31
C PRO A 344 9.31 -13.14 -5.15
N PHE A 345 9.03 -14.18 -4.37
CA PHE A 345 10.00 -15.24 -4.07
C PHE A 345 9.86 -16.41 -5.04
N LYS A 346 10.99 -17.13 -5.24
CA LYS A 346 11.07 -18.29 -6.16
C LYS A 346 10.13 -19.40 -5.75
N LYS A 347 10.06 -19.71 -4.45
CA LYS A 347 9.06 -20.60 -3.91
C LYS A 347 7.81 -19.77 -3.64
N ASN A 348 6.77 -20.00 -4.42
CA ASN A 348 5.57 -19.20 -4.40
C ASN A 348 4.34 -20.09 -4.42
N LEU A 349 3.27 -19.65 -3.80
CA LEU A 349 1.98 -20.31 -3.83
C LEU A 349 0.98 -19.42 -4.55
N GLU A 350 0.05 -20.03 -5.28
CA GLU A 350 -1.04 -19.28 -5.89
C GLU A 350 -1.93 -18.67 -4.81
N SER A 351 -2.28 -17.39 -4.99
CA SER A 351 -3.23 -16.71 -4.11
C SER A 351 -4.65 -17.04 -4.55
N ASP A 352 -5.53 -17.29 -3.58
CA ASP A 352 -6.98 -17.41 -3.78
C ASP A 352 -7.71 -16.08 -3.51
N ASN A 353 -6.97 -14.99 -3.32
CA ASN A 353 -7.52 -13.65 -3.24
C ASN A 353 -8.07 -13.25 -4.62
N LEU A 354 -9.40 -13.06 -4.69
CA LEU A 354 -10.06 -12.73 -5.96
C LEU A 354 -9.49 -11.44 -6.60
N LEU A 355 -9.19 -10.42 -5.80
CA LEU A 355 -8.66 -9.16 -6.33
C LEU A 355 -7.27 -9.35 -6.93
N VAL A 356 -6.45 -10.22 -6.37
CA VAL A 356 -5.17 -10.63 -6.95
C VAL A 356 -5.37 -11.32 -8.30
N ASN A 357 -6.34 -12.21 -8.37
CA ASN A 357 -6.66 -12.93 -9.61
C ASN A 357 -7.16 -11.97 -10.71
N ILE A 358 -7.96 -10.96 -10.33
CA ILE A 358 -8.39 -9.90 -11.26
C ILE A 358 -7.18 -9.11 -11.75
N ALA A 359 -6.25 -8.74 -10.86
CA ALA A 359 -5.04 -8.02 -11.25
C ALA A 359 -4.19 -8.83 -12.24
N SER A 360 -4.06 -10.14 -12.02
CA SER A 360 -3.37 -11.05 -12.92
C SER A 360 -4.05 -11.12 -14.29
N GLN A 361 -5.37 -11.08 -14.31
CA GLN A 361 -6.15 -11.11 -15.56
C GLN A 361 -5.93 -9.84 -16.39
N TYR A 362 -5.82 -8.68 -15.77
CA TYR A 362 -5.49 -7.44 -16.50
C TYR A 362 -4.15 -7.57 -17.24
N VAL A 363 -3.15 -8.15 -16.60
CA VAL A 363 -1.84 -8.41 -17.22
C VAL A 363 -1.99 -9.42 -18.38
N ALA A 364 -2.72 -10.52 -18.16
CA ALA A 364 -2.95 -11.54 -19.18
C ALA A 364 -3.70 -10.99 -20.40
N ASP A 365 -4.58 -10.00 -20.20
CA ASP A 365 -5.32 -9.32 -21.26
C ASP A 365 -4.49 -8.26 -21.99
N GLY A 366 -3.23 -8.11 -21.65
CA GLY A 366 -2.32 -7.19 -22.33
C GLY A 366 -2.46 -5.72 -21.90
N LYS A 367 -3.14 -5.46 -20.78
CA LYS A 367 -3.23 -4.10 -20.25
C LYS A 367 -1.90 -3.67 -19.63
N THR A 368 -1.58 -2.39 -19.74
CA THR A 368 -0.32 -1.83 -19.24
C THR A 368 -0.47 -1.45 -17.76
N PRO A 369 0.25 -2.11 -16.85
CA PRO A 369 0.22 -1.71 -15.44
C PRO A 369 0.75 -0.30 -15.24
N VAL A 370 0.16 0.42 -14.29
CA VAL A 370 0.65 1.73 -13.85
C VAL A 370 1.65 1.49 -12.72
N SER A 371 2.90 1.90 -12.91
CA SER A 371 3.93 1.73 -11.90
C SER A 371 3.68 2.61 -10.67
N TRP A 372 4.18 2.16 -9.52
CA TRP A 372 4.05 2.87 -8.25
C TRP A 372 5.11 3.96 -8.12
N ASN A 373 4.88 5.09 -8.77
CA ASN A 373 5.78 6.24 -8.73
C ASN A 373 5.61 7.08 -7.46
N PHE A 374 4.59 6.79 -6.64
CA PHE A 374 4.43 7.47 -5.35
C PHE A 374 5.60 7.22 -4.40
N THR A 375 6.38 6.17 -4.63
CA THR A 375 7.61 5.91 -3.85
C THR A 375 8.71 6.94 -4.14
N THR A 376 8.54 7.76 -5.17
CA THR A 376 9.45 8.86 -5.53
C THR A 376 8.97 10.23 -5.07
N MET A 377 7.78 10.32 -4.48
CA MET A 377 7.27 11.56 -3.87
C MET A 377 8.22 12.03 -2.78
N PRO A 378 8.53 13.33 -2.70
CA PRO A 378 9.74 13.79 -2.03
C PRO A 378 9.74 13.67 -0.50
N SER A 379 8.59 13.72 0.16
CA SER A 379 8.51 13.63 1.63
C SER A 379 7.10 13.38 2.14
N GLU A 380 6.98 13.00 3.40
CA GLU A 380 5.69 12.95 4.10
C GLU A 380 5.07 14.35 4.23
N THR A 381 5.89 15.38 4.39
CA THR A 381 5.43 16.78 4.44
C THR A 381 4.73 17.16 3.15
N TRP A 382 5.31 16.82 1.98
CA TRP A 382 4.66 17.06 0.69
C TRP A 382 3.31 16.37 0.60
N LYS A 383 3.25 15.11 0.98
CA LYS A 383 2.00 14.32 0.96
C LYS A 383 0.93 14.97 1.84
N ASN A 384 1.30 15.37 3.05
CA ASN A 384 0.37 15.98 3.99
C ASN A 384 -0.13 17.35 3.52
N GLU A 385 0.74 18.16 2.90
CA GLU A 385 0.34 19.45 2.34
C GLU A 385 -0.62 19.29 1.16
N VAL A 386 -0.35 18.33 0.27
CA VAL A 386 -1.27 18.00 -0.83
C VAL A 386 -2.62 17.51 -0.28
N GLY A 387 -2.58 16.62 0.72
CA GLY A 387 -3.79 16.11 1.36
C GLY A 387 -4.62 17.22 2.01
N SER A 388 -3.98 18.16 2.69
CA SER A 388 -4.66 19.32 3.28
C SER A 388 -5.30 20.21 2.22
N ALA A 389 -4.58 20.47 1.14
CA ALA A 389 -5.11 21.28 0.02
C ALA A 389 -6.29 20.60 -0.68
N LEU A 390 -6.23 19.28 -0.86
CA LEU A 390 -7.36 18.49 -1.41
C LEU A 390 -8.59 18.59 -0.51
N THR A 391 -8.41 18.58 0.79
CA THR A 391 -9.49 18.65 1.78
C THR A 391 -10.14 20.03 1.76
N VAL A 392 -9.35 21.11 1.71
CA VAL A 392 -9.84 22.48 1.57
C VAL A 392 -10.62 22.64 0.27
N TYR A 393 -10.07 22.15 -0.85
CA TYR A 393 -10.74 22.20 -2.14
C TYR A 393 -12.08 21.46 -2.11
N ALA A 394 -12.13 20.29 -1.49
CA ALA A 394 -13.38 19.53 -1.40
C ALA A 394 -14.50 20.31 -0.71
N SER A 395 -14.16 21.09 0.32
CA SER A 395 -15.15 21.87 1.06
C SER A 395 -15.59 23.15 0.35
N ASP A 396 -14.79 23.66 -0.59
CA ASP A 396 -15.08 24.85 -1.38
C ASP A 396 -14.37 24.75 -2.74
N GLN A 397 -15.08 24.22 -3.72
CA GLN A 397 -14.55 23.74 -5.01
C GLN A 397 -14.36 24.89 -6.01
N THR A 398 -13.50 25.81 -5.68
CA THR A 398 -13.15 26.97 -6.50
C THR A 398 -11.82 26.75 -7.25
N ASP A 399 -11.63 27.49 -8.34
CA ASP A 399 -10.35 27.50 -9.05
C ASP A 399 -9.20 27.97 -8.14
N ALA A 400 -9.46 28.95 -7.27
CA ALA A 400 -8.47 29.43 -6.30
C ALA A 400 -8.01 28.33 -5.36
N ASN A 401 -8.92 27.51 -4.86
CA ASN A 401 -8.58 26.39 -3.98
C ASN A 401 -7.89 25.25 -4.75
N TRP A 402 -8.21 25.05 -6.02
CA TRP A 402 -7.46 24.12 -6.85
C TRP A 402 -6.04 24.62 -7.11
N ASP A 403 -5.85 25.92 -7.29
CA ASP A 403 -4.51 26.52 -7.41
C ASP A 403 -3.65 26.27 -6.17
N LEU A 404 -4.26 26.19 -4.98
CA LEU A 404 -3.55 25.78 -3.77
C LEU A 404 -3.08 24.33 -3.84
N VAL A 405 -3.88 23.43 -4.42
CA VAL A 405 -3.46 22.04 -4.67
C VAL A 405 -2.27 22.01 -5.64
N LYS A 406 -2.36 22.76 -6.74
CA LYS A 406 -1.26 22.86 -7.71
C LYS A 406 0.01 23.37 -7.06
N LYS A 407 -0.07 24.39 -6.23
CA LYS A 407 1.06 24.97 -5.53
C LYS A 407 1.70 23.96 -4.56
N ALA A 408 0.89 23.30 -3.74
CA ALA A 408 1.38 22.27 -2.83
C ALA A 408 2.03 21.12 -3.61
N PHE A 409 1.46 20.72 -4.74
CA PHE A 409 1.96 19.64 -5.57
C PHE A 409 3.29 20.00 -6.24
N VAL A 410 3.32 21.10 -6.98
CA VAL A 410 4.45 21.48 -7.85
C VAL A 410 5.55 22.20 -7.06
N GLU A 411 5.24 23.32 -6.43
CA GLU A 411 6.24 24.07 -5.65
C GLU A 411 6.70 23.28 -4.44
N GLY A 412 5.77 22.60 -3.77
CA GLY A 412 6.07 21.75 -2.63
C GLY A 412 7.01 20.59 -2.99
N TRP A 413 6.84 19.99 -4.16
CA TRP A 413 7.73 18.91 -4.63
C TRP A 413 9.18 19.41 -4.75
N ALA A 414 9.40 20.52 -5.45
CA ALA A 414 10.74 21.09 -5.63
C ALA A 414 11.36 21.51 -4.30
N THR A 415 10.57 22.13 -3.42
CA THR A 415 11.02 22.57 -2.09
C THR A 415 11.45 21.38 -1.24
N GLU A 416 10.64 20.33 -1.21
CA GLU A 416 10.93 19.15 -0.37
C GLU A 416 12.06 18.30 -0.95
N SER A 417 12.19 18.21 -2.26
CA SER A 417 13.34 17.56 -2.88
C SER A 417 14.64 18.28 -2.52
N GLN A 418 14.64 19.61 -2.54
CA GLN A 418 15.79 20.41 -2.15
C GLN A 418 16.11 20.25 -0.66
N ALA A 419 15.10 20.25 0.22
CA ALA A 419 15.28 20.08 1.64
C ALA A 419 15.85 18.69 2.00
N ALA A 420 15.54 17.68 1.21
CA ALA A 420 16.09 16.33 1.37
C ALA A 420 17.53 16.19 0.87
N GLY A 421 18.12 17.25 0.30
CA GLY A 421 19.48 17.23 -0.25
C GLY A 421 19.58 16.54 -1.61
N ASN A 422 18.47 16.41 -2.31
CA ASN A 422 18.42 15.75 -3.62
C ASN A 422 18.70 16.68 -4.78
#